data_d278de50ac874dc422d68ff1c4583947
#
_entry.id   d278de50ac874dc422d68ff1c4583947
#
_cell.length_a   1.000
_cell.length_b   1.000
_cell.length_c   1.000
_cell.angle_alpha   90.00
_cell.angle_beta   90.00
_cell.angle_gamma   90.00
#
_symmetry.space_group_name_H-M   'P 1'
#
loop_
_entity.id
_entity.type
_entity.pdbx_description
1 polymer ?
#
loop_
_entity_poly.entity_id
_entity_poly.type
_entity_poly.pdbx_seq_one_letter_code
_entity_poly.pdbx_strand_id
1 'polypeptide(L)'
;IEETLKAFKEGRTILILSERVLHCRYFKIRIAAKLLDDFDEVPDIGLYIGGLKTKDLAIANECRIIVATYNMCAEGYDNPNLNTVLFATSKRDVRQSAGRVLGLRSGGGFRPLIIDITDTWGPARNQAAGRLKWYRELNFEIENEKKGTTVPVEKWKPTPFDLNDE
;
A
#
# COMPACT_ATOMS: atom_id res chain seq x y z
N ILE A 1 7.63 -1.90 -7.05
CA ILE A 1 7.80 -0.68 -7.86
C ILE A 1 6.82 -0.72 -9.04
N GLU A 2 6.78 -1.80 -9.81
CA GLU A 2 5.91 -1.94 -11.00
C GLU A 2 4.44 -1.64 -10.68
N GLU A 3 3.90 -2.20 -9.60
CA GLU A 3 2.52 -1.92 -9.17
C GLU A 3 2.27 -0.45 -8.82
N THR A 4 3.28 0.23 -8.26
CA THR A 4 3.19 1.67 -8.00
C THR A 4 3.10 2.45 -9.31
N LEU A 5 3.94 2.11 -10.29
CA LEU A 5 3.95 2.78 -11.59
C LEU A 5 2.64 2.55 -12.36
N LYS A 6 2.10 1.33 -12.33
CA LYS A 6 0.80 0.98 -12.90
C LYS A 6 -0.30 1.84 -12.30
N ALA A 7 -0.44 1.83 -10.98
CA ALA A 7 -1.43 2.63 -10.27
C ALA A 7 -1.26 4.14 -10.52
N PHE A 8 -0.02 4.63 -10.57
CA PHE A 8 0.26 6.03 -10.87
C PHE A 8 -0.20 6.43 -12.29
N LYS A 9 0.07 5.59 -13.29
CA LYS A 9 -0.37 5.79 -14.68
C LYS A 9 -1.89 5.79 -14.82
N GLU A 10 -2.60 5.02 -13.98
CA GLU A 10 -4.07 5.05 -13.88
C GLU A 10 -4.63 6.35 -13.26
N GLY A 11 -3.78 7.25 -12.79
CA GLY A 11 -4.22 8.50 -12.16
C GLY A 11 -4.42 8.43 -10.65
N ARG A 12 -4.02 7.35 -9.99
CA ARG A 12 -4.21 7.13 -8.56
C ARG A 12 -3.26 7.95 -7.68
N THR A 13 -3.70 8.23 -6.47
CA THR A 13 -2.87 8.77 -5.38
C THR A 13 -2.54 7.64 -4.42
N ILE A 14 -1.24 7.42 -4.21
CA ILE A 14 -0.71 6.17 -3.66
C ILE A 14 0.07 6.43 -2.38
N LEU A 15 -0.26 5.67 -1.33
CA LEU A 15 0.52 5.60 -0.10
C LEU A 15 1.28 4.26 -0.04
N ILE A 16 2.60 4.32 -0.03
CA ILE A 16 3.47 3.14 0.11
C ILE A 16 3.95 3.06 1.54
N LEU A 17 3.68 1.95 2.21
CA LEU A 17 4.00 1.73 3.61
C LEU A 17 5.10 0.70 3.80
N SER A 18 6.10 1.07 4.61
CA SER A 18 7.18 0.20 5.02
C SER A 18 7.49 0.34 6.52
N GLU A 19 8.08 -0.67 7.13
CA GLU A 19 8.54 -0.58 8.53
C GLU A 19 9.86 0.18 8.68
N ARG A 20 10.67 0.28 7.60
CA ARG A 20 12.05 0.79 7.68
C ARG A 20 12.22 2.10 6.92
N VAL A 21 12.77 3.10 7.58
CA VAL A 21 13.09 4.41 6.98
C VAL A 21 14.01 4.28 5.76
N LEU A 22 15.04 3.44 5.84
CA LEU A 22 15.95 3.21 4.71
C LEU A 22 15.22 2.60 3.51
N HIS A 23 14.25 1.74 3.74
CA HIS A 23 13.44 1.15 2.69
C HIS A 23 12.53 2.21 2.03
N CYS A 24 11.94 3.12 2.83
CA CYS A 24 11.20 4.26 2.29
C CYS A 24 12.07 5.15 1.38
N ARG A 25 13.28 5.46 1.81
CA ARG A 25 14.25 6.23 1.00
C ARG A 25 14.62 5.51 -0.30
N TYR A 26 14.87 4.22 -0.22
CA TYR A 26 15.14 3.37 -1.38
C TYR A 26 13.97 3.38 -2.37
N PHE A 27 12.74 3.21 -1.92
CA PHE A 27 11.55 3.29 -2.77
C PHE A 27 11.45 4.63 -3.49
N LYS A 28 11.61 5.74 -2.76
CA LYS A 28 11.59 7.08 -3.37
C LYS A 28 12.57 7.18 -4.54
N ILE A 29 13.82 6.78 -4.33
CA ILE A 29 14.87 6.86 -5.36
C ILE A 29 14.53 5.94 -6.54
N ARG A 30 14.12 4.70 -6.28
CA ARG A 30 13.85 3.71 -7.34
C ARG A 30 12.61 4.05 -8.15
N ILE A 31 11.59 4.59 -7.53
CA ILE A 31 10.37 5.04 -8.23
C ILE A 31 10.70 6.26 -9.09
N ALA A 32 11.43 7.24 -8.54
CA ALA A 32 11.86 8.43 -9.30
C ALA A 32 12.67 8.02 -10.54
N ALA A 33 13.65 7.13 -10.39
CA ALA A 33 14.45 6.65 -11.51
C ALA A 33 13.60 5.96 -12.59
N LYS A 34 12.60 5.18 -12.20
CA LYS A 34 11.70 4.53 -13.16
C LYS A 34 10.74 5.49 -13.85
N LEU A 35 10.29 6.52 -13.14
CA LEU A 35 9.42 7.53 -13.72
C LEU A 35 10.16 8.41 -14.73
N LEU A 36 11.46 8.65 -14.53
CA LEU A 36 12.33 9.33 -15.51
C LEU A 36 12.41 8.60 -16.84
N ASP A 37 12.32 7.26 -16.84
CA ASP A 37 12.33 6.46 -18.07
C ASP A 37 11.02 6.64 -18.88
N ASP A 38 9.91 6.98 -18.20
CA ASP A 38 8.55 6.98 -18.76
C ASP A 38 7.96 8.38 -18.97
N PHE A 39 8.51 9.42 -18.34
CA PHE A 39 7.98 10.78 -18.33
C PHE A 39 9.08 11.82 -18.47
N ASP A 40 8.81 12.91 -19.18
CA ASP A 40 9.74 14.03 -19.33
C ASP A 40 9.99 14.77 -18.01
N GLU A 41 9.00 14.78 -17.12
CA GLU A 41 9.10 15.34 -15.78
C GLU A 41 8.73 14.29 -14.73
N VAL A 42 9.59 14.14 -13.72
CA VAL A 42 9.31 13.24 -12.58
C VAL A 42 8.38 13.95 -11.60
N PRO A 43 7.22 13.37 -11.31
CA PRO A 43 6.34 13.93 -10.29
C PRO A 43 7.01 13.88 -8.92
N ASP A 44 6.70 14.86 -8.09
CA ASP A 44 7.19 14.87 -6.71
C ASP A 44 6.71 13.63 -5.95
N ILE A 45 7.69 12.94 -5.33
CA ILE A 45 7.45 11.79 -4.47
C ILE A 45 7.66 12.21 -3.03
N GLY A 46 6.59 12.21 -2.25
CA GLY A 46 6.58 12.56 -0.85
C GLY A 46 7.29 11.50 0.00
N LEU A 47 8.08 11.93 0.97
CA LEU A 47 8.67 11.07 1.98
C LEU A 47 8.07 11.45 3.34
N TYR A 48 7.28 10.53 3.94
CA TYR A 48 6.57 10.77 5.19
C TYR A 48 7.13 9.85 6.29
N ILE A 49 8.26 10.25 6.87
CA ILE A 49 9.03 9.46 7.84
C ILE A 49 9.41 10.29 9.06
N GLY A 50 9.70 9.62 10.17
CA GLY A 50 10.17 10.28 11.38
C GLY A 50 11.46 11.07 11.17
N GLY A 51 11.62 12.14 11.94
CA GLY A 51 12.81 13.01 11.91
C GLY A 51 12.78 14.10 10.82
N LEU A 52 11.74 14.19 10.03
CA LEU A 52 11.52 15.31 9.10
C LEU A 52 10.79 16.46 9.79
N LYS A 53 11.00 17.69 9.29
CA LYS A 53 10.29 18.88 9.78
C LYS A 53 8.82 18.84 9.36
N THR A 54 7.95 19.44 10.15
CA THR A 54 6.51 19.54 9.86
C THR A 54 6.23 20.10 8.48
N LYS A 55 7.00 21.09 8.03
CA LYS A 55 6.91 21.67 6.69
C LYS A 55 7.15 20.62 5.59
N ASP A 56 8.18 19.79 5.75
CA ASP A 56 8.53 18.77 4.76
C ASP A 56 7.49 17.65 4.71
N LEU A 57 6.90 17.32 5.87
CA LEU A 57 5.80 16.36 5.97
C LEU A 57 4.53 16.90 5.28
N ALA A 58 4.23 18.19 5.43
CA ALA A 58 3.10 18.81 4.75
C ALA A 58 3.26 18.78 3.22
N ILE A 59 4.44 19.12 2.71
CA ILE A 59 4.76 19.03 1.28
C ILE A 59 4.63 17.57 0.79
N ALA A 60 5.16 16.63 1.56
CA ALA A 60 5.07 15.21 1.19
C ALA A 60 3.62 14.72 1.09
N ASN A 61 2.72 15.27 1.90
CA ASN A 61 1.30 14.90 1.91
C ASN A 61 0.53 15.36 0.67
N GLU A 62 1.02 16.37 -0.04
CA GLU A 62 0.42 16.87 -1.28
C GLU A 62 0.86 16.07 -2.53
N CYS A 63 1.85 15.20 -2.41
CA CYS A 63 2.35 14.42 -3.52
C CYS A 63 1.37 13.29 -3.90
N ARG A 64 1.37 12.90 -5.17
CA ARG A 64 0.57 11.77 -5.67
C ARG A 64 1.16 10.41 -5.32
N ILE A 65 2.46 10.33 -5.07
CA ILE A 65 3.11 9.13 -4.54
C ILE A 65 3.75 9.52 -3.21
N ILE A 66 3.33 8.87 -2.15
CA ILE A 66 3.80 9.14 -0.79
C ILE A 66 4.39 7.85 -0.24
N VAL A 67 5.64 7.91 0.20
CA VAL A 67 6.33 6.77 0.83
C VAL A 67 6.50 7.06 2.30
N ALA A 68 5.95 6.21 3.16
CA ALA A 68 5.86 6.46 4.59
C ALA A 68 6.21 5.22 5.43
N THR A 69 6.57 5.46 6.69
CA THR A 69 6.61 4.38 7.66
C THR A 69 5.23 4.14 8.27
N TYR A 70 4.93 2.89 8.62
CA TYR A 70 3.66 2.55 9.30
C TYR A 70 3.40 3.39 10.54
N ASN A 71 4.44 3.66 11.34
CA ASN A 71 4.29 4.42 12.58
C ASN A 71 3.84 5.86 12.31
N MET A 72 4.43 6.51 11.31
CA MET A 72 4.05 7.88 10.95
C MET A 72 2.61 7.98 10.43
N CYS A 73 2.13 6.94 9.76
CA CYS A 73 0.73 6.90 9.30
C CYS A 73 -0.26 6.48 10.39
N ALA A 74 0.20 5.87 11.48
CA ALA A 74 -0.65 5.57 12.61
C ALA A 74 -1.04 6.83 13.40
N GLU A 75 -0.17 7.83 13.44
CA GLU A 75 -0.31 9.05 14.24
C GLU A 75 -0.88 10.21 13.41
N GLY A 76 -2.21 10.25 13.29
CA GLY A 76 -2.90 11.43 12.74
C GLY A 76 -2.67 11.74 11.26
N TYR A 77 -2.15 10.78 10.48
CA TYR A 77 -2.01 10.96 9.03
C TYR A 77 -3.40 11.05 8.37
N ASP A 78 -3.64 12.11 7.63
CA ASP A 78 -4.86 12.33 6.88
C ASP A 78 -4.54 12.92 5.50
N ASN A 79 -5.04 12.28 4.46
CA ASN A 79 -4.96 12.77 3.09
C ASN A 79 -6.23 12.34 2.33
N PRO A 80 -7.16 13.26 2.10
CA PRO A 80 -8.46 12.96 1.48
C PRO A 80 -8.35 12.52 0.01
N ASN A 81 -7.21 12.72 -0.64
CA ASN A 81 -6.99 12.35 -2.02
C ASN A 81 -6.51 10.90 -2.19
N LEU A 82 -6.14 10.24 -1.10
CA LEU A 82 -5.68 8.84 -1.16
C LEU A 82 -6.80 7.92 -1.64
N ASN A 83 -6.43 7.07 -2.60
CA ASN A 83 -7.32 6.02 -3.09
C ASN A 83 -6.62 4.67 -3.27
N THR A 84 -5.30 4.62 -3.01
CA THR A 84 -4.50 3.40 -3.13
C THR A 84 -3.50 3.31 -1.98
N VAL A 85 -3.40 2.14 -1.34
CA VAL A 85 -2.33 1.82 -0.39
C VAL A 85 -1.54 0.60 -0.85
N LEU A 86 -0.21 0.67 -0.75
CA LEU A 86 0.68 -0.44 -1.02
C LEU A 86 1.43 -0.83 0.26
N PHE A 87 1.26 -2.07 0.70
CA PHE A 87 2.01 -2.65 1.82
C PHE A 87 3.30 -3.28 1.29
N ALA A 88 4.42 -2.57 1.44
CA ALA A 88 5.72 -2.95 0.90
C ALA A 88 6.53 -3.86 1.82
N THR A 89 6.14 -3.96 3.07
CA THR A 89 6.71 -4.90 4.05
C THR A 89 5.61 -5.60 4.83
N SER A 90 5.88 -6.83 5.22
CA SER A 90 4.97 -7.62 6.04
C SER A 90 4.65 -6.92 7.37
N LYS A 91 3.38 -6.80 7.67
CA LYS A 91 2.85 -6.36 8.97
C LYS A 91 1.58 -7.13 9.27
N ARG A 92 1.43 -7.54 10.53
CA ARG A 92 0.28 -8.37 10.95
C ARG A 92 -1.03 -7.58 10.91
N ASP A 93 -1.04 -6.39 11.50
CA ASP A 93 -2.22 -5.53 11.54
C ASP A 93 -2.03 -4.28 10.68
N VAL A 94 -2.81 -4.20 9.63
CA VAL A 94 -2.82 -3.09 8.68
C VAL A 94 -4.15 -2.34 8.66
N ARG A 95 -5.09 -2.69 9.55
CA ARG A 95 -6.47 -2.17 9.56
C ARG A 95 -6.52 -0.66 9.63
N GLN A 96 -5.74 -0.08 10.53
CA GLN A 96 -5.67 1.37 10.69
C GLN A 96 -5.11 2.05 9.43
N SER A 97 -4.05 1.48 8.85
CA SER A 97 -3.42 2.02 7.64
C SER A 97 -4.33 1.87 6.41
N ALA A 98 -4.99 0.73 6.27
CA ALA A 98 -5.97 0.50 5.21
C ALA A 98 -7.21 1.40 5.38
N GLY A 99 -7.66 1.60 6.61
CA GLY A 99 -8.79 2.48 6.93
C GLY A 99 -8.59 3.92 6.47
N ARG A 100 -7.34 4.38 6.37
CA ARG A 100 -7.00 5.71 5.82
C ARG A 100 -7.38 5.84 4.35
N VAL A 101 -7.35 4.75 3.60
CA VAL A 101 -7.74 4.72 2.18
C VAL A 101 -9.21 4.33 2.00
N LEU A 102 -9.70 3.43 2.86
CA LEU A 102 -11.05 2.87 2.75
C LEU A 102 -12.12 3.74 3.39
N GLY A 103 -11.78 4.43 4.49
CA GLY A 103 -12.71 5.29 5.23
C GLY A 103 -12.90 6.67 4.62
N LEU A 104 -12.09 7.00 3.61
CA LEU A 104 -12.16 8.28 2.95
C LEU A 104 -13.14 8.25 1.78
N ARG A 105 -13.84 9.33 1.64
CA ARG A 105 -14.61 9.65 0.45
C ARG A 105 -13.68 9.49 -0.73
N SER A 106 -13.94 8.51 -1.58
CA SER A 106 -13.09 8.15 -2.72
C SER A 106 -12.67 9.39 -3.49
N GLY A 107 -11.45 9.85 -3.29
CA GLY A 107 -10.91 10.99 -4.01
C GLY A 107 -10.91 10.68 -5.51
N GLY A 108 -11.55 11.55 -6.31
CA GLY A 108 -11.50 11.46 -7.76
C GLY A 108 -12.26 10.30 -8.42
N GLY A 109 -13.24 9.67 -7.75
CA GLY A 109 -14.08 8.63 -8.35
C GLY A 109 -13.44 7.23 -8.46
N PHE A 110 -12.24 7.05 -7.92
CA PHE A 110 -11.59 5.74 -7.88
C PHE A 110 -12.15 4.85 -6.77
N ARG A 111 -12.37 3.56 -7.07
CA ARG A 111 -12.56 2.57 -6.02
C ARG A 111 -11.27 2.42 -5.22
N PRO A 112 -11.33 2.36 -3.87
CA PRO A 112 -10.15 2.11 -3.05
C PRO A 112 -9.41 0.83 -3.47
N LEU A 113 -8.08 0.90 -3.53
CA LEU A 113 -7.23 -0.22 -3.90
C LEU A 113 -6.20 -0.51 -2.80
N ILE A 114 -6.08 -1.77 -2.41
CA ILE A 114 -5.02 -2.28 -1.56
C ILE A 114 -4.11 -3.17 -2.41
N ILE A 115 -2.82 -2.82 -2.46
CA ILE A 115 -1.78 -3.63 -3.06
C ILE A 115 -0.97 -4.25 -1.91
N ASP A 116 -1.08 -5.55 -1.74
CA ASP A 116 -0.44 -6.27 -0.64
C ASP A 116 0.70 -7.14 -1.17
N ILE A 117 1.93 -6.73 -0.91
CA ILE A 117 3.11 -7.51 -1.27
C ILE A 117 3.35 -8.54 -0.18
N THR A 118 3.14 -9.80 -0.54
CA THR A 118 3.24 -10.92 0.40
C THR A 118 4.54 -11.68 0.24
N ASP A 119 5.25 -11.83 1.35
CA ASP A 119 6.41 -12.71 1.43
C ASP A 119 5.96 -14.16 1.64
N THR A 120 6.70 -15.10 1.06
CA THR A 120 6.36 -16.54 1.09
C THR A 120 7.07 -17.32 2.19
N TRP A 121 7.87 -16.67 3.04
CA TRP A 121 8.66 -17.33 4.07
C TRP A 121 8.16 -17.03 5.49
N GLY A 122 8.27 -18.05 6.35
CA GLY A 122 8.15 -18.00 7.81
C GLY A 122 7.07 -17.05 8.37
N PRO A 123 7.42 -16.17 9.31
CA PRO A 123 6.46 -15.30 10.01
C PRO A 123 5.72 -14.33 9.08
N ALA A 124 6.35 -13.91 7.99
CA ALA A 124 5.74 -12.99 7.04
C ALA A 124 4.54 -13.60 6.32
N ARG A 125 4.61 -14.91 6.05
CA ARG A 125 3.51 -15.68 5.47
C ARG A 125 2.28 -15.71 6.40
N ASN A 126 2.50 -15.95 7.70
CA ASN A 126 1.42 -15.97 8.68
C ASN A 126 0.76 -14.59 8.82
N GLN A 127 1.55 -13.53 8.77
CA GLN A 127 1.04 -12.16 8.75
C GLN A 127 0.18 -11.89 7.50
N ALA A 128 0.60 -12.37 6.34
CA ALA A 128 -0.18 -12.27 5.11
C ALA A 128 -1.51 -13.02 5.19
N ALA A 129 -1.51 -14.24 5.77
CA ALA A 129 -2.73 -15.02 5.99
C ALA A 129 -3.73 -14.28 6.90
N GLY A 130 -3.26 -13.65 7.98
CA GLY A 130 -4.08 -12.84 8.85
C GLY A 130 -4.71 -11.63 8.14
N ARG A 131 -3.95 -10.94 7.29
CA ARG A 131 -4.46 -9.83 6.47
C ARG A 131 -5.51 -10.31 5.46
N LEU A 132 -5.25 -11.43 4.83
CA LEU A 132 -6.16 -12.03 3.87
C LEU A 132 -7.51 -12.43 4.51
N LYS A 133 -7.49 -12.96 5.75
CA LYS A 133 -8.70 -13.22 6.53
C LYS A 133 -9.51 -11.94 6.73
N TRP A 134 -8.87 -10.87 7.12
CA TRP A 134 -9.51 -9.57 7.33
C TRP A 134 -10.09 -8.99 6.02
N TYR A 135 -9.39 -9.10 4.88
CA TYR A 135 -9.93 -8.65 3.59
C TYR A 135 -11.23 -9.37 3.23
N ARG A 136 -11.34 -10.66 3.55
CA ARG A 136 -12.56 -11.45 3.33
C ARG A 136 -13.69 -11.04 4.24
N GLU A 137 -13.43 -10.79 5.52
CA GLU A 137 -14.43 -10.32 6.48
C GLU A 137 -15.08 -9.01 6.01
N LEU A 138 -14.37 -8.20 5.27
CA LEU A 138 -14.84 -6.94 4.69
C LEU A 138 -15.36 -7.07 3.25
N ASN A 139 -15.46 -8.28 2.72
CA ASN A 139 -15.94 -8.57 1.35
C ASN A 139 -15.13 -7.83 0.25
N PHE A 140 -13.80 -7.75 0.41
CA PHE A 140 -12.95 -7.24 -0.65
C PHE A 140 -12.93 -8.17 -1.85
N GLU A 141 -12.93 -7.59 -3.04
CA GLU A 141 -12.58 -8.30 -4.26
C GLU A 141 -11.05 -8.53 -4.28
N ILE A 142 -10.62 -9.81 -4.36
CA ILE A 142 -9.22 -10.18 -4.21
C ILE A 142 -8.70 -10.74 -5.53
N GLU A 143 -7.71 -10.06 -6.10
CA GLU A 143 -6.93 -10.54 -7.24
C GLU A 143 -5.58 -11.08 -6.80
N ASN A 144 -5.14 -12.18 -7.40
CA ASN A 144 -3.81 -12.72 -7.18
C ASN A 144 -3.02 -12.71 -8.49
N GLU A 145 -2.10 -11.78 -8.64
CA GLU A 145 -1.35 -11.59 -9.88
C GLU A 145 -0.51 -12.79 -10.31
N LYS A 146 0.06 -13.54 -9.36
CA LYS A 146 0.86 -14.74 -9.70
C LYS A 146 0.05 -15.84 -10.38
N LYS A 147 -1.28 -15.82 -10.24
CA LYS A 147 -2.18 -16.82 -10.82
C LYS A 147 -3.03 -16.28 -11.97
N GLY A 148 -2.99 -14.98 -12.22
CA GLY A 148 -3.86 -14.35 -13.23
C GLY A 148 -5.35 -14.60 -12.99
N THR A 149 -5.75 -14.86 -11.75
CA THR A 149 -7.09 -15.28 -11.40
C THR A 149 -7.68 -14.33 -10.39
N THR A 150 -8.70 -13.61 -10.77
CA THR A 150 -9.62 -12.97 -9.82
C THR A 150 -10.43 -14.07 -9.15
N VAL A 151 -10.30 -14.22 -7.85
CA VAL A 151 -11.14 -15.16 -7.08
C VAL A 151 -12.23 -14.36 -6.40
N PRO A 152 -13.50 -14.47 -6.83
CA PRO A 152 -14.61 -13.91 -6.07
C PRO A 152 -14.57 -14.46 -4.65
N VAL A 153 -14.79 -13.62 -3.65
CA VAL A 153 -14.76 -13.99 -2.23
C VAL A 153 -15.65 -15.22 -1.95
N GLU A 154 -16.78 -15.33 -2.63
CA GLU A 154 -17.74 -16.44 -2.51
C GLU A 154 -17.19 -17.81 -2.96
N LYS A 155 -16.17 -17.84 -3.82
CA LYS A 155 -15.58 -19.07 -4.37
C LYS A 155 -14.22 -19.41 -3.80
N TRP A 156 -13.70 -18.56 -2.92
CA TRP A 156 -12.40 -18.81 -2.32
C TRP A 156 -12.50 -19.92 -1.26
N LYS A 157 -11.67 -20.93 -1.39
CA LYS A 157 -11.47 -21.97 -0.36
C LYS A 157 -10.09 -21.80 0.23
N PRO A 158 -9.95 -21.76 1.57
CA PRO A 158 -8.64 -21.71 2.19
C PRO A 158 -7.77 -22.88 1.72
N THR A 159 -6.52 -22.60 1.40
CA THR A 159 -5.55 -23.67 1.18
C THR A 159 -5.20 -24.29 2.53
N PRO A 160 -4.65 -25.54 2.57
CA PRO A 160 -4.25 -26.17 3.83
C PRO A 160 -3.26 -25.34 4.68
N PHE A 161 -2.63 -24.35 4.06
CA PHE A 161 -1.72 -23.43 4.72
C PHE A 161 -2.42 -22.21 5.39
N ASP A 162 -3.65 -21.96 5.03
CA ASP A 162 -4.45 -20.87 5.59
C ASP A 162 -5.21 -21.29 6.86
N LEU A 163 -5.20 -22.59 7.18
CA LEU A 163 -6.01 -23.19 8.25
C LEU A 163 -5.23 -23.54 9.55
N ASN A 164 -3.91 -23.37 9.57
CA ASN A 164 -3.06 -23.80 10.68
C ASN A 164 -2.66 -22.69 11.66
N ASP A 165 -3.39 -21.61 11.74
CA ASP A 165 -3.16 -20.54 12.72
C ASP A 165 -4.41 -20.31 13.58
N GLU A 166 -4.64 -21.22 14.52
CA GLU A 166 -5.33 -20.95 15.79
C GLU A 166 -4.33 -20.67 16.91
#